data_52c75840b9c63b40c0a8b6930f83da20
#
_entry.id   52c75840b9c63b40c0a8b6930f83da20
#
_cell.length_a   1.000
_cell.length_b   1.000
_cell.length_c   1.000
_cell.angle_alpha   90.00
_cell.angle_beta   90.00
_cell.angle_gamma   90.00
#
_symmetry.space_group_name_H-M   'P 1'
#
loop_
_entity.id
_entity.type
_entity.pdbx_description
1 polymer ?
#
loop_
_entity_poly.entity_id
_entity_poly.type
_entity_poly.pdbx_seq_one_letter_code
_entity_poly.pdbx_strand_id
1 'polypeptide(L)'
;ILAFPVVVQEISLSPNHAAFTSGKHALLAKLESTQAKIKNLLEIHEKTGDELLLAVDYPAKKQGSETDIEETHPVGRLFDLDVIDINGQKLSRPSFRKCIICGCQAQECARTRKHSVNEMQSKIEEMLMEFDCQKADFLTTFYDNDFWFIPQ
;
A
#
# COMPACT_ATOMS: atom_id res chain seq x y z
N ILE A 1 23.11 10.56 -17.37
CA ILE A 1 22.26 10.57 -16.16
C ILE A 1 22.20 9.13 -15.68
N LEU A 2 22.93 8.82 -14.60
CA LEU A 2 22.90 7.50 -13.98
C LEU A 2 21.56 7.43 -13.22
N ALA A 3 20.63 6.63 -13.75
CA ALA A 3 19.45 6.21 -13.01
C ALA A 3 19.89 5.11 -12.03
N PHE A 4 19.70 5.33 -10.74
CA PHE A 4 20.07 4.35 -9.72
C PHE A 4 18.89 3.39 -9.52
N PRO A 5 19.14 2.09 -9.46
CA PRO A 5 18.11 1.13 -9.08
C PRO A 5 17.69 1.40 -7.63
N VAL A 6 16.38 1.47 -7.42
CA VAL A 6 15.77 1.61 -6.10
C VAL A 6 15.05 0.29 -5.81
N VAL A 7 15.23 -0.25 -4.62
CA VAL A 7 14.46 -1.41 -4.16
C VAL A 7 13.32 -0.88 -3.30
N VAL A 8 12.10 -1.19 -3.70
CA VAL A 8 10.90 -0.88 -2.92
C VAL A 8 10.45 -2.18 -2.27
N GLN A 9 10.31 -2.18 -0.96
CA GLN A 9 9.77 -3.29 -0.21
C GLN A 9 8.40 -2.90 0.34
N GLU A 10 7.39 -3.67 -0.01
CA GLU A 10 6.06 -3.55 0.58
C GLU A 10 5.82 -4.73 1.51
N ILE A 11 5.53 -4.43 2.77
CA ILE A 11 5.17 -5.42 3.78
C ILE A 11 3.73 -5.17 4.16
N SER A 12 2.83 -6.09 3.81
CA SER A 12 1.47 -6.05 4.31
C SER A 12 1.41 -6.80 5.64
N LEU A 13 1.10 -6.08 6.73
CA LEU A 13 0.90 -6.68 8.05
C LEU A 13 -0.46 -7.37 8.18
N SER A 14 -1.29 -7.33 7.16
CA SER A 14 -2.62 -7.91 7.15
C SER A 14 -2.61 -9.30 6.52
N PRO A 15 -3.25 -10.31 7.13
CA PRO A 15 -3.50 -11.59 6.49
C PRO A 15 -4.51 -11.48 5.32
N ASN A 16 -5.00 -10.29 5.03
CA ASN A 16 -5.95 -10.06 3.95
C ASN A 16 -5.23 -9.89 2.62
N HIS A 17 -5.14 -10.98 1.87
CA HIS A 17 -4.55 -11.03 0.52
C HIS A 17 -5.20 -10.03 -0.46
N ALA A 18 -6.47 -9.66 -0.27
CA ALA A 18 -7.14 -8.67 -1.11
C ALA A 18 -6.57 -7.26 -0.90
N ALA A 19 -6.24 -6.89 0.34
CA ALA A 19 -5.59 -5.61 0.65
C ALA A 19 -4.18 -5.56 0.03
N PHE A 20 -3.39 -6.63 0.18
CA PHE A 20 -2.07 -6.75 -0.46
C PHE A 20 -2.16 -6.59 -1.99
N THR A 21 -3.05 -7.34 -2.63
CA THR A 21 -3.24 -7.28 -4.09
C THR A 21 -3.61 -5.86 -4.54
N SER A 22 -4.46 -5.17 -3.78
CA SER A 22 -4.86 -3.80 -4.09
C SER A 22 -3.69 -2.81 -3.94
N GLY A 23 -2.90 -2.92 -2.86
CA GLY A 23 -1.68 -2.14 -2.65
C GLY A 23 -0.65 -2.34 -3.75
N LYS A 24 -0.42 -3.61 -4.13
CA LYS A 24 0.44 -3.96 -5.27
C LYS A 24 -0.03 -3.28 -6.56
N HIS A 25 -1.31 -3.34 -6.89
CA HIS A 25 -1.84 -2.68 -8.08
C HIS A 25 -1.66 -1.16 -8.03
N ALA A 26 -1.93 -0.52 -6.89
CA ALA A 26 -1.73 0.91 -6.71
C ALA A 26 -0.25 1.31 -6.89
N LEU A 27 0.68 0.53 -6.34
CA LEU A 27 2.12 0.76 -6.47
C LEU A 27 2.58 0.60 -7.93
N LEU A 28 2.18 -0.47 -8.61
CA LEU A 28 2.54 -0.72 -10.00
C LEU A 28 2.00 0.38 -10.93
N ALA A 29 0.74 0.79 -10.77
CA ALA A 29 0.15 1.89 -11.51
C ALA A 29 0.88 3.22 -11.28
N LYS A 30 1.30 3.48 -10.03
CA LYS A 30 2.09 4.66 -9.70
C LYS A 30 3.45 4.63 -10.39
N LEU A 31 4.16 3.50 -10.35
CA LEU A 31 5.45 3.33 -11.01
C LEU A 31 5.33 3.50 -12.53
N GLU A 32 4.29 2.94 -13.14
CA GLU A 32 4.01 3.10 -14.56
C GLU A 32 3.77 4.57 -14.93
N SER A 33 2.97 5.30 -14.15
CA SER A 33 2.70 6.73 -14.36
C SER A 33 3.96 7.60 -14.30
N THR A 34 4.99 7.16 -13.60
CA THR A 34 6.28 7.84 -13.47
C THR A 34 7.32 7.38 -14.48
N GLN A 35 6.95 6.45 -15.37
CA GLN A 35 7.85 5.81 -16.35
C GLN A 35 9.03 5.07 -15.70
N ALA A 36 8.86 4.60 -14.47
CA ALA A 36 9.82 3.77 -13.78
C ALA A 36 9.91 2.39 -14.46
N LYS A 37 11.12 1.87 -14.61
CA LYS A 37 11.32 0.54 -15.20
C LYS A 37 11.52 -0.48 -14.10
N ILE A 38 10.57 -1.39 -13.97
CA ILE A 38 10.70 -2.53 -13.05
C ILE A 38 11.73 -3.50 -13.65
N LYS A 39 12.80 -3.77 -12.92
CA LYS A 39 13.88 -4.68 -13.28
C LYS A 39 13.65 -6.08 -12.74
N ASN A 40 13.08 -6.17 -11.55
CA ASN A 40 12.73 -7.43 -10.92
C ASN A 40 11.54 -7.24 -9.99
N LEU A 41 10.76 -8.30 -9.81
CA LEU A 41 9.62 -8.37 -8.92
C LEU A 41 9.63 -9.74 -8.26
N LEU A 42 9.50 -9.77 -6.94
CA LEU A 42 9.37 -10.98 -6.15
C LEU A 42 8.21 -10.81 -5.16
N GLU A 43 7.29 -11.75 -5.19
CA GLU A 43 6.19 -11.85 -4.22
C GLU A 43 6.47 -13.01 -3.27
N ILE A 44 6.26 -12.77 -1.98
CA ILE A 44 6.44 -13.74 -0.91
C ILE A 44 5.12 -13.81 -0.15
N HIS A 45 4.55 -15.01 -0.04
CA HIS A 45 3.30 -15.26 0.65
C HIS A 45 3.54 -16.19 1.82
N GLU A 46 3.52 -15.63 3.03
CA GLU A 46 3.75 -16.34 4.27
C GLU A 46 2.51 -16.27 5.19
N LYS A 47 2.46 -17.13 6.18
CA LYS A 47 1.38 -17.09 7.18
C LYS A 47 1.37 -15.80 8.01
N THR A 48 2.49 -15.12 8.06
CA THR A 48 2.70 -13.86 8.79
C THR A 48 2.30 -12.63 7.99
N GLY A 49 2.11 -12.76 6.68
CA GLY A 49 1.73 -11.70 5.77
C GLY A 49 2.29 -11.91 4.37
N ASP A 50 1.90 -11.01 3.48
CA ASP A 50 2.36 -10.96 2.09
C ASP A 50 3.42 -9.86 1.94
N GLU A 51 4.46 -10.12 1.18
CA GLU A 51 5.54 -9.18 0.89
C GLU A 51 5.75 -9.04 -0.61
N LEU A 52 6.05 -7.81 -1.06
CA LEU A 52 6.43 -7.51 -2.42
C LEU A 52 7.78 -6.81 -2.43
N LEU A 53 8.74 -7.39 -3.13
CA LEU A 53 10.05 -6.81 -3.36
C LEU A 53 10.17 -6.38 -4.82
N LEU A 54 10.47 -5.11 -5.05
CA LEU A 54 10.65 -4.54 -6.37
C LEU A 54 12.06 -3.95 -6.52
N ALA A 55 12.74 -4.32 -7.60
CA ALA A 55 13.92 -3.59 -8.06
C ALA A 55 13.50 -2.67 -9.21
N VAL A 56 13.64 -1.38 -9.04
CA VAL A 56 13.13 -0.35 -9.95
C VAL A 56 14.25 0.57 -10.40
N ASP A 57 14.32 0.82 -11.71
CA ASP A 57 15.17 1.85 -12.27
C ASP A 57 14.38 3.17 -12.28
N TYR A 58 14.67 4.02 -11.31
CA TYR A 58 13.87 5.21 -11.02
C TYR A 58 14.72 6.48 -10.97
N PRO A 59 14.30 7.58 -11.62
CA PRO A 59 15.04 8.84 -11.58
C PRO A 59 15.07 9.42 -10.16
N ALA A 60 16.27 9.63 -9.62
CA ALA A 60 16.50 10.07 -8.24
C ALA A 60 15.72 11.34 -7.81
N LYS A 61 15.26 12.16 -8.75
CA LYS A 61 14.51 13.41 -8.46
C LYS A 61 13.03 13.20 -8.11
N LYS A 62 12.49 11.98 -8.23
CA LYS A 62 11.06 11.68 -7.98
C LYS A 62 10.85 10.77 -6.76
N GLN A 63 11.90 10.54 -5.98
CA GLN A 63 11.82 9.74 -4.76
C GLN A 63 10.95 10.46 -3.73
N GLY A 64 9.95 9.78 -3.19
CA GLY A 64 9.04 10.31 -2.16
C GLY A 64 7.55 10.27 -2.53
N SER A 65 7.20 9.90 -3.77
CA SER A 65 5.80 9.77 -4.18
C SER A 65 5.13 8.46 -3.75
N GLU A 66 5.93 7.49 -3.30
CA GLU A 66 5.46 6.18 -2.85
C GLU A 66 4.73 6.27 -1.51
N THR A 67 5.15 7.19 -0.63
CA THR A 67 4.48 7.45 0.65
C THR A 67 3.06 8.00 0.47
N ASP A 68 2.74 8.56 -0.71
CA ASP A 68 1.39 9.03 -1.02
C ASP A 68 0.39 7.88 -1.02
N ILE A 69 0.79 6.67 -1.45
CA ILE A 69 -0.08 5.49 -1.48
C ILE A 69 -0.54 5.12 -0.07
N GLU A 70 0.36 5.14 0.92
CA GLU A 70 0.01 4.86 2.32
C GLU A 70 -0.97 5.89 2.91
N GLU A 71 -0.96 7.13 2.41
CA GLU A 71 -1.84 8.19 2.92
C GLU A 71 -3.15 8.31 2.10
N THR A 72 -3.16 7.92 0.84
CA THR A 72 -4.31 8.15 -0.06
C THR A 72 -5.12 6.89 -0.37
N HIS A 73 -4.51 5.70 -0.31
CA HIS A 73 -5.23 4.46 -0.56
C HIS A 73 -6.17 4.11 0.61
N PRO A 74 -7.39 3.60 0.39
CA PRO A 74 -8.35 3.30 1.46
C PRO A 74 -7.80 2.46 2.61
N VAL A 75 -7.00 1.44 2.29
CA VAL A 75 -6.29 0.62 3.29
C VAL A 75 -4.79 0.90 3.32
N GLY A 76 -4.35 2.03 2.80
CA GLY A 76 -2.93 2.39 2.71
C GLY A 76 -2.21 2.44 4.05
N ARG A 77 -2.95 2.74 5.12
CA ARG A 77 -2.43 2.73 6.49
C ARG A 77 -2.01 1.34 6.99
N LEU A 78 -2.45 0.29 6.32
CA LEU A 78 -2.06 -1.10 6.59
C LEU A 78 -0.81 -1.52 5.80
N PHE A 79 -0.35 -0.71 4.85
CA PHE A 79 0.88 -0.96 4.10
C PHE A 79 2.09 -0.41 4.83
N ASP A 80 3.23 -1.04 4.62
CA ASP A 80 4.53 -0.53 5.04
C ASP A 80 5.46 -0.47 3.82
N LEU A 81 5.48 0.69 3.17
CA LEU A 81 6.25 0.92 1.96
C LEU A 81 7.61 1.50 2.31
N ASP A 82 8.65 0.72 2.09
CA ASP A 82 10.03 1.12 2.31
C ASP A 82 10.77 1.28 0.98
N VAL A 83 11.37 2.44 0.80
CA VAL A 83 12.25 2.71 -0.34
C VAL A 83 13.70 2.65 0.12
N ILE A 84 14.47 1.79 -0.50
CA ILE A 84 15.88 1.56 -0.18
C ILE A 84 16.70 1.97 -1.40
N ASP A 85 17.72 2.80 -1.19
CA ASP A 85 18.63 3.20 -2.26
C ASP A 85 19.65 2.10 -2.60
N ILE A 86 20.44 2.34 -3.66
CA ILE A 86 21.48 1.42 -4.13
C ILE A 86 22.55 1.10 -3.05
N ASN A 87 22.71 1.96 -2.05
CA ASN A 87 23.68 1.77 -0.96
C ASN A 87 23.04 1.01 0.21
N GLY A 88 21.80 0.57 0.09
CA GLY A 88 21.06 -0.08 1.17
C GLY A 88 20.53 0.88 2.22
N GLN A 89 20.48 2.19 1.93
CA GLN A 89 19.95 3.16 2.87
C GLN A 89 18.46 3.35 2.64
N LYS A 90 17.69 3.21 3.72
CA LYS A 90 16.25 3.52 3.71
C LYS A 90 16.05 5.02 3.58
N LEU A 91 15.24 5.42 2.62
CA LEU A 91 14.88 6.82 2.43
C LEU A 91 13.89 7.25 3.50
N SER A 92 14.21 8.38 4.14
CA SER A 92 13.35 8.92 5.20
C SER A 92 12.07 9.51 4.62
N ARG A 93 10.97 9.28 5.30
CA ARG A 93 9.69 9.91 4.99
C ARG A 93 9.73 11.40 5.35
N PRO A 94 9.09 12.28 4.56
CA PRO A 94 9.04 13.71 4.86
C PRO A 94 8.17 14.03 6.09
N SER A 95 7.24 13.13 6.45
CA SER A 95 6.33 13.30 7.59
C SER A 95 6.24 12.04 8.42
N PHE A 96 5.86 12.19 9.69
CA PHE A 96 5.61 11.06 10.57
C PHE A 96 4.29 10.36 10.22
N ARG A 97 4.27 9.06 10.44
CA ARG A 97 3.09 8.22 10.26
C ARG A 97 2.05 8.51 11.34
N LYS A 98 0.80 8.73 10.95
CA LYS A 98 -0.29 8.97 11.89
C LYS A 98 -0.84 7.65 12.45
N CYS A 99 -1.25 7.67 13.71
CA CYS A 99 -1.93 6.55 14.34
C CYS A 99 -3.33 6.34 13.71
N ILE A 100 -3.68 5.10 13.38
CA ILE A 100 -4.97 4.76 12.75
C ILE A 100 -6.18 4.96 13.67
N ILE A 101 -5.96 5.06 15.00
CA ILE A 101 -7.04 5.26 15.98
C ILE A 101 -7.22 6.75 16.28
N CYS A 102 -6.15 7.45 16.66
CA CYS A 102 -6.27 8.82 17.19
C CYS A 102 -5.64 9.91 16.30
N GLY A 103 -5.03 9.55 15.17
CA GLY A 103 -4.40 10.50 14.25
C GLY A 103 -3.11 11.18 14.77
N CYS A 104 -2.69 10.93 16.02
CA CYS A 104 -1.42 11.41 16.56
C CYS A 104 -0.24 10.67 15.89
N GLN A 105 1.00 11.04 16.25
CA GLN A 105 2.17 10.32 15.77
C GLN A 105 2.14 8.85 16.22
N ALA A 106 2.19 7.92 15.24
CA ALA A 106 2.04 6.48 15.51
C ALA A 106 3.14 5.93 16.42
N GLN A 107 4.37 6.37 16.24
CA GLN A 107 5.52 5.99 17.09
C GLN A 107 5.30 6.35 18.56
N GLU A 108 4.73 7.52 18.83
CA GLU A 108 4.44 7.95 20.19
C GLU A 108 3.34 7.09 20.82
N CYS A 109 2.28 6.79 20.07
CA CYS A 109 1.23 5.88 20.53
C CYS A 109 1.78 4.47 20.83
N ALA A 110 2.68 3.96 19.98
CA ALA A 110 3.31 2.66 20.20
C ALA A 110 4.22 2.67 21.44
N ARG A 111 5.08 3.69 21.58
CA ARG A 111 6.00 3.84 22.70
C ARG A 111 5.29 3.95 24.03
N THR A 112 4.20 4.71 24.08
CA THR A 112 3.40 4.92 25.29
C THR A 112 2.34 3.86 25.52
N ARG A 113 2.16 2.92 24.60
CA ARG A 113 1.06 1.93 24.61
C ARG A 113 -0.30 2.58 24.81
N LYS A 114 -0.53 3.71 24.12
CA LYS A 114 -1.73 4.53 24.28
C LYS A 114 -3.01 3.76 23.92
N HIS A 115 -2.91 2.81 23.01
CA HIS A 115 -4.00 1.96 22.55
C HIS A 115 -3.70 0.51 22.85
N SER A 116 -4.71 -0.25 23.21
CA SER A 116 -4.60 -1.70 23.42
C SER A 116 -4.48 -2.43 22.08
N VAL A 117 -4.00 -3.67 22.11
CA VAL A 117 -3.95 -4.54 20.93
C VAL A 117 -5.34 -4.78 20.36
N ASN A 118 -6.34 -4.98 21.23
CA ASN A 118 -7.73 -5.21 20.79
C ASN A 118 -8.30 -3.99 20.05
N GLU A 119 -8.07 -2.77 20.53
CA GLU A 119 -8.48 -1.56 19.82
C GLU A 119 -7.83 -1.44 18.45
N MET A 120 -6.54 -1.77 18.35
CA MET A 120 -5.82 -1.78 17.08
C MET A 120 -6.39 -2.82 16.11
N GLN A 121 -6.66 -4.04 16.58
CA GLN A 121 -7.25 -5.10 15.78
C GLN A 121 -8.64 -4.74 15.29
N SER A 122 -9.52 -4.25 16.18
CA SER A 122 -10.86 -3.82 15.80
C SER A 122 -10.83 -2.70 14.74
N LYS A 123 -9.89 -1.76 14.84
CA LYS A 123 -9.76 -0.70 13.83
C LYS A 123 -9.26 -1.23 12.48
N ILE A 124 -8.36 -2.20 12.48
CA ILE A 124 -7.90 -2.85 11.25
C ILE A 124 -9.06 -3.62 10.59
N GLU A 125 -9.83 -4.37 11.38
CA GLU A 125 -11.00 -5.10 10.88
C GLU A 125 -12.05 -4.17 10.28
N GLU A 126 -12.35 -3.04 10.94
CA GLU A 126 -13.23 -2.00 10.43
C GLU A 126 -12.76 -1.48 9.07
N MET A 127 -11.48 -1.11 8.94
CA MET A 127 -10.89 -0.62 7.69
C MET A 127 -10.99 -1.65 6.56
N LEU A 128 -10.76 -2.93 6.85
CA LEU A 128 -10.86 -4.00 5.87
C LEU A 128 -12.31 -4.25 5.44
N MET A 129 -13.27 -4.23 6.38
CA MET A 129 -14.70 -4.35 6.07
C MET A 129 -15.18 -3.21 5.18
N GLU A 130 -14.82 -1.96 5.50
CA GLU A 130 -15.16 -0.80 4.68
C GLU A 130 -14.58 -0.91 3.27
N PHE A 131 -13.36 -1.41 3.14
CA PHE A 131 -12.70 -1.61 1.85
C PHE A 131 -13.38 -2.69 1.01
N ASP A 132 -13.76 -3.82 1.61
CA ASP A 132 -14.48 -4.90 0.92
C ASP A 132 -15.89 -4.47 0.50
N CYS A 133 -16.61 -3.70 1.31
CA CYS A 133 -17.89 -3.12 0.96
C CYS A 133 -17.77 -2.17 -0.25
N GLN A 134 -16.78 -1.29 -0.27
CA GLN A 134 -16.54 -0.37 -1.40
C GLN A 134 -16.24 -1.12 -2.71
N LYS A 135 -15.53 -2.24 -2.64
CA LYS A 135 -15.30 -3.11 -3.81
C LYS A 135 -16.58 -3.77 -4.31
N ALA A 136 -17.44 -4.24 -3.41
CA ALA A 136 -18.71 -4.86 -3.76
C ALA A 136 -19.64 -3.84 -4.46
N ASP A 137 -19.75 -2.63 -3.94
CA ASP A 137 -20.55 -1.55 -4.53
C ASP A 137 -20.03 -1.15 -5.91
N PHE A 138 -18.71 -1.09 -6.08
CA PHE A 138 -18.09 -0.80 -7.37
C PHE A 138 -18.43 -1.88 -8.42
N LEU A 139 -18.36 -3.16 -8.05
CA LEU A 139 -18.68 -4.26 -8.96
C LEU A 139 -20.17 -4.29 -9.32
N THR A 140 -21.06 -4.05 -8.37
CA THR A 140 -22.51 -3.99 -8.64
C THR A 140 -22.86 -2.85 -9.60
N THR A 141 -22.22 -1.71 -9.49
CA THR A 141 -22.47 -0.56 -10.38
C THR A 141 -22.05 -0.85 -11.84
N PHE A 142 -21.06 -1.70 -12.07
CA PHE A 142 -20.63 -2.10 -13.42
C PHE A 142 -21.53 -3.17 -14.03
N TYR A 143 -22.05 -4.10 -13.22
CA TYR A 143 -22.93 -5.16 -13.73
C TYR A 143 -24.36 -4.69 -14.04
N ASP A 144 -24.84 -3.63 -13.39
CA ASP A 144 -26.18 -3.08 -13.65
C ASP A 144 -26.27 -2.23 -14.94
N ASN A 145 -25.17 -1.81 -15.53
CA ASN A 145 -25.16 -0.99 -16.74
C ASN A 145 -25.01 -1.77 -18.06
N ASP A 146 -24.69 -3.06 -18.04
CA ASP A 146 -24.45 -3.85 -19.28
C ASP A 146 -25.54 -4.86 -19.64
N PHE A 147 -26.72 -4.83 -19.00
CA PHE A 147 -27.75 -5.86 -19.23
C PHE A 147 -28.99 -5.35 -19.97
N TRP A 148 -28.88 -4.58 -21.04
CA TRP A 148 -29.97 -4.36 -21.98
C TRP A 148 -29.48 -4.08 -23.41
N PHE A 149 -28.96 -5.07 -24.12
CA PHE A 149 -29.03 -5.13 -25.57
C PHE A 149 -28.92 -6.57 -26.07
N ILE A 150 -30.04 -7.27 -26.14
CA ILE A 150 -30.21 -8.41 -27.05
C ILE A 150 -31.06 -7.88 -28.22
N PRO A 151 -30.51 -7.72 -29.42
CA PRO A 151 -31.35 -7.50 -30.62
C PRO A 151 -31.97 -8.84 -31.01
N GLN A 152 -33.27 -8.83 -31.19
CA GLN A 152 -34.02 -9.90 -31.86
C GLN A 152 -33.71 -9.90 -33.35
#